data_b517b39da4f145b61dc380cd6ff818b4
#
_entry.id   b517b39da4f145b61dc380cd6ff818b4
#
_cell.length_a   1.000
_cell.length_b   1.000
_cell.length_c   1.000
_cell.angle_alpha   90.00
_cell.angle_beta   90.00
_cell.angle_gamma   90.00
#
_symmetry.space_group_name_H-M   'P 1'
#
loop_
_entity.id
_entity.type
_entity.pdbx_description
1 polymer ?
#
loop_
_entity_poly.entity_id
_entity_poly.type
_entity_poly.pdbx_seq_one_letter_code
_entity_poly.pdbx_strand_id
1 'polypeptide(L)'
;MEHALADGVGLRRLASTPEVGGDGAVLEADVPLSAADELVARLESLGVGPQDYLLSHLEVVAPAPAAQSRIGGGDAFAWVEVLGEARANARPLARYFALMAVAGVVAALGVITGNPILIVGAMAVSPDLLPLCSVCVGLVGRRQRLTRRALATLLAGLTLVGAVAAVLTAALDATGILPHDFVLGAGGLGTLATTDYSTVLIALVAGVAAMLSFETRASAAVGVAISVTTIPASAYWGAAVGAGEAGGAGGALLVLAVNVCLLIVSGSATLVVQRRLARR
;
A
#
# COMPACT_ATOMS: atom_id res chain seq x y z
N MET A 1 -36.64 -7.64 -5.36
CA MET A 1 -35.30 -7.21 -4.93
C MET A 1 -35.34 -6.20 -3.80
N GLU A 2 -36.14 -5.13 -3.92
CA GLU A 2 -36.26 -4.09 -2.86
C GLU A 2 -36.64 -4.65 -1.47
N HIS A 3 -37.68 -5.47 -1.37
CA HIS A 3 -38.10 -6.09 -0.10
C HIS A 3 -37.04 -7.07 0.47
N ALA A 4 -36.32 -7.78 -0.38
CA ALA A 4 -35.29 -8.70 0.03
C ALA A 4 -34.02 -8.01 0.57
N LEU A 5 -33.76 -6.77 0.18
CA LEU A 5 -32.69 -5.93 0.67
C LEU A 5 -33.07 -5.19 1.95
N ALA A 6 -34.34 -4.83 2.12
CA ALA A 6 -34.81 -4.06 3.26
C ALA A 6 -34.84 -4.85 4.58
N ASP A 7 -35.05 -6.16 4.50
CA ASP A 7 -35.13 -7.03 5.68
C ASP A 7 -33.73 -7.40 6.20
N GLY A 8 -33.31 -6.80 7.28
CA GLY A 8 -32.16 -7.23 8.10
C GLY A 8 -30.86 -6.43 7.98
N VAL A 9 -30.65 -5.61 6.95
CA VAL A 9 -29.33 -4.95 6.69
C VAL A 9 -29.22 -3.54 7.29
N GLY A 10 -30.24 -3.05 7.97
CA GLY A 10 -30.22 -1.69 8.56
C GLY A 10 -30.14 -0.58 7.51
N LEU A 11 -30.76 -0.77 6.34
CA LEU A 11 -30.86 0.23 5.28
C LEU A 11 -31.46 1.52 5.82
N ARG A 12 -30.82 2.65 5.55
CA ARG A 12 -31.29 3.98 5.96
C ARG A 12 -32.12 4.66 4.90
N ARG A 13 -31.77 4.43 3.64
CA ARG A 13 -32.43 4.97 2.48
C ARG A 13 -32.39 3.93 1.37
N LEU A 14 -33.48 3.76 0.68
CA LEU A 14 -33.55 3.01 -0.56
C LEU A 14 -34.29 3.86 -1.57
N ALA A 15 -33.69 4.16 -2.68
CA ALA A 15 -34.29 4.85 -3.80
C ALA A 15 -34.15 4.00 -5.06
N SER A 16 -35.20 3.98 -5.87
CA SER A 16 -35.21 3.33 -7.16
C SER A 16 -35.41 4.39 -8.24
N THR A 17 -34.47 4.43 -9.20
CA THR A 17 -34.53 5.37 -10.32
C THR A 17 -34.52 4.58 -11.63
N PRO A 18 -35.44 4.86 -12.57
CA PRO A 18 -35.41 4.20 -13.87
C PRO A 18 -34.08 4.44 -14.58
N GLU A 19 -33.55 3.42 -15.24
CA GLU A 19 -32.36 3.54 -16.06
C GLU A 19 -32.65 4.36 -17.33
N VAL A 20 -31.80 5.34 -17.63
CA VAL A 20 -31.97 6.17 -18.83
C VAL A 20 -31.56 5.36 -20.06
N GLY A 21 -32.53 4.96 -20.86
CA GLY A 21 -32.32 4.20 -22.13
C GLY A 21 -32.33 2.70 -21.98
N GLY A 22 -32.74 2.13 -20.85
CA GLY A 22 -32.93 0.70 -20.60
C GLY A 22 -34.25 0.40 -19.88
N ASP A 23 -34.64 -0.87 -19.85
CA ASP A 23 -35.82 -1.37 -19.10
C ASP A 23 -35.48 -1.67 -17.63
N GLY A 24 -34.28 -1.28 -17.18
CA GLY A 24 -33.76 -1.50 -15.84
C GLY A 24 -34.10 -0.38 -14.84
N ALA A 25 -33.80 -0.63 -13.58
CA ALA A 25 -33.83 0.37 -12.51
C ALA A 25 -32.51 0.37 -11.73
N VAL A 26 -31.98 1.55 -11.45
CA VAL A 26 -30.86 1.75 -10.56
C VAL A 26 -31.38 1.84 -9.14
N LEU A 27 -30.92 0.95 -8.26
CA LEU A 27 -31.23 0.97 -6.83
C LEU A 27 -30.07 1.66 -6.10
N GLU A 28 -30.39 2.75 -5.41
CA GLU A 28 -29.45 3.46 -4.55
C GLU A 28 -29.83 3.23 -3.08
N ALA A 29 -28.88 2.77 -2.28
CA ALA A 29 -29.13 2.47 -0.87
C ALA A 29 -28.02 3.03 0.02
N ASP A 30 -28.40 3.73 1.10
CA ASP A 30 -27.49 4.19 2.14
C ASP A 30 -27.45 3.15 3.26
N VAL A 31 -26.27 2.63 3.55
CA VAL A 31 -26.05 1.65 4.60
C VAL A 31 -24.93 2.10 5.55
N PRO A 32 -25.00 1.76 6.84
CA PRO A 32 -23.87 1.98 7.74
C PRO A 32 -22.69 1.11 7.31
N LEU A 33 -21.46 1.61 7.49
CA LEU A 33 -20.23 0.92 7.09
C LEU A 33 -20.13 -0.49 7.70
N SER A 34 -20.59 -0.66 8.94
CA SER A 34 -20.63 -1.96 9.64
C SER A 34 -21.53 -3.00 8.96
N ALA A 35 -22.51 -2.59 8.17
CA ALA A 35 -23.42 -3.48 7.45
C ALA A 35 -23.02 -3.71 5.98
N ALA A 36 -21.97 -3.06 5.51
CA ALA A 36 -21.56 -3.14 4.10
C ALA A 36 -21.17 -4.56 3.66
N ASP A 37 -20.47 -5.31 4.51
CA ASP A 37 -20.06 -6.69 4.21
C ASP A 37 -21.26 -7.65 4.13
N GLU A 38 -22.25 -7.46 5.01
CA GLU A 38 -23.51 -8.22 5.02
C GLU A 38 -24.34 -7.92 3.78
N LEU A 39 -24.47 -6.63 3.41
CA LEU A 39 -25.16 -6.21 2.19
C LEU A 39 -24.56 -6.86 0.96
N VAL A 40 -23.24 -6.82 0.84
CA VAL A 40 -22.55 -7.42 -0.33
C VAL A 40 -22.73 -8.94 -0.37
N ALA A 41 -22.63 -9.63 0.78
CA ALA A 41 -22.91 -11.06 0.84
C ALA A 41 -24.34 -11.39 0.40
N ARG A 42 -25.30 -10.54 0.74
CA ARG A 42 -26.71 -10.69 0.36
C ARG A 42 -26.92 -10.41 -1.14
N LEU A 43 -26.27 -9.39 -1.70
CA LEU A 43 -26.30 -9.13 -3.14
C LEU A 43 -25.74 -10.32 -3.94
N GLU A 44 -24.60 -10.87 -3.51
CA GLU A 44 -24.01 -12.06 -4.12
C GLU A 44 -24.96 -13.28 -4.03
N SER A 45 -25.67 -13.45 -2.92
CA SER A 45 -26.66 -14.53 -2.76
C SER A 45 -27.88 -14.39 -3.65
N LEU A 46 -28.21 -13.16 -4.07
CA LEU A 46 -29.28 -12.83 -5.02
C LEU A 46 -28.82 -12.89 -6.48
N GLY A 47 -27.54 -13.27 -6.71
CA GLY A 47 -26.97 -13.38 -8.06
C GLY A 47 -26.43 -12.07 -8.63
N VAL A 48 -26.38 -10.99 -7.85
CA VAL A 48 -25.79 -9.71 -8.26
C VAL A 48 -24.27 -9.80 -8.18
N GLY A 49 -23.61 -9.70 -9.33
CA GLY A 49 -22.16 -9.81 -9.42
C GLY A 49 -21.43 -8.51 -9.05
N PRO A 50 -20.10 -8.59 -8.79
CA PRO A 50 -19.29 -7.41 -8.46
C PRO A 50 -19.23 -6.31 -9.54
N GLN A 51 -19.65 -6.63 -10.76
CA GLN A 51 -19.76 -5.70 -11.89
C GLN A 51 -21.10 -4.94 -11.91
N ASP A 52 -22.11 -5.40 -11.16
CA ASP A 52 -23.48 -4.92 -11.22
C ASP A 52 -23.80 -3.95 -10.07
N TYR A 53 -22.84 -3.69 -9.17
CA TYR A 53 -23.00 -2.69 -8.11
C TYR A 53 -21.75 -1.82 -7.94
N LEU A 54 -21.98 -0.59 -7.48
CA LEU A 54 -20.94 0.36 -7.07
C LEU A 54 -21.10 0.67 -5.58
N LEU A 55 -20.05 0.40 -4.82
CA LEU A 55 -19.98 0.82 -3.42
C LEU A 55 -19.13 2.10 -3.34
N SER A 56 -19.72 3.19 -2.83
CA SER A 56 -19.02 4.45 -2.62
C SER A 56 -19.08 4.85 -1.14
N HIS A 57 -17.96 5.37 -0.64
CA HIS A 57 -17.90 5.94 0.70
C HIS A 57 -18.33 7.39 0.65
N LEU A 58 -19.36 7.74 1.44
CA LEU A 58 -19.83 9.12 1.57
C LEU A 58 -19.17 9.77 2.79
N GLU A 59 -18.30 10.74 2.54
CA GLU A 59 -17.73 11.58 3.60
C GLU A 59 -18.75 12.66 4.02
N VAL A 60 -19.16 12.64 5.28
CA VAL A 60 -20.13 13.61 5.80
C VAL A 60 -19.40 14.85 6.31
N VAL A 61 -19.43 15.92 5.54
CA VAL A 61 -18.74 17.19 5.84
C VAL A 61 -19.43 17.99 6.96
N ALA A 62 -20.76 17.90 7.11
CA ALA A 62 -21.52 18.62 8.11
C ALA A 62 -22.73 17.80 8.58
N PRO A 63 -22.56 16.84 9.50
CA PRO A 63 -23.68 16.03 9.99
C PRO A 63 -24.57 16.85 10.95
N ALA A 64 -25.90 16.69 10.81
CA ALA A 64 -26.79 17.15 11.83
C ALA A 64 -26.53 16.39 13.16
N PRO A 65 -26.66 17.02 14.35
CA PRO A 65 -26.31 16.38 15.63
C PRO A 65 -27.01 15.03 15.88
N ALA A 66 -28.21 14.84 15.37
CA ALA A 66 -28.97 13.58 15.45
C ALA A 66 -28.44 12.49 14.49
N ALA A 67 -27.65 12.85 13.48
CA ALA A 67 -27.05 11.90 12.52
C ALA A 67 -25.73 11.32 13.01
N GLN A 68 -24.98 12.03 13.87
CA GLN A 68 -23.71 11.56 14.43
C GLN A 68 -23.84 10.28 15.25
N SER A 69 -24.93 10.14 16.03
CA SER A 69 -25.18 8.91 16.80
C SER A 69 -25.72 7.74 15.96
N ARG A 70 -26.13 8.01 14.71
CA ARG A 70 -26.69 7.02 13.78
C ARG A 70 -25.72 6.62 12.66
N ILE A 71 -24.76 7.48 12.36
CA ILE A 71 -23.64 7.15 11.47
C ILE A 71 -22.66 6.44 12.37
N GLY A 72 -22.61 5.11 12.32
CA GLY A 72 -21.64 4.31 13.07
C GLY A 72 -20.27 4.95 12.90
N GLY A 73 -19.56 5.14 14.01
CA GLY A 73 -18.31 5.91 14.05
C GLY A 73 -17.38 5.53 12.91
N GLY A 74 -16.59 6.48 12.44
CA GLY A 74 -15.65 6.32 11.33
C GLY A 74 -14.60 5.22 11.50
N ASP A 75 -14.66 4.44 12.58
CA ASP A 75 -13.77 3.33 12.92
C ASP A 75 -14.37 1.94 12.61
N ALA A 76 -15.54 1.86 11.94
CA ALA A 76 -16.12 0.57 11.58
C ALA A 76 -15.31 -0.10 10.45
N PHE A 77 -14.80 -1.29 10.72
CA PHE A 77 -14.06 -2.10 9.74
C PHE A 77 -15.02 -2.73 8.72
N ALA A 78 -14.91 -2.34 7.46
CA ALA A 78 -15.62 -2.97 6.34
C ALA A 78 -14.64 -3.68 5.40
N TRP A 79 -14.66 -5.00 5.41
CA TRP A 79 -13.79 -5.83 4.57
C TRP A 79 -13.94 -5.54 3.07
N VAL A 80 -15.15 -5.24 2.62
CA VAL A 80 -15.44 -4.94 1.21
C VAL A 80 -14.75 -3.66 0.77
N GLU A 81 -14.72 -2.62 1.59
CA GLU A 81 -14.02 -1.36 1.32
C GLU A 81 -12.52 -1.57 1.21
N VAL A 82 -11.92 -2.23 2.21
CA VAL A 82 -10.49 -2.58 2.23
C VAL A 82 -10.10 -3.42 0.99
N LEU A 83 -10.96 -4.36 0.59
CA LEU A 83 -10.75 -5.18 -0.60
C LEU A 83 -10.88 -4.37 -1.90
N GLY A 84 -11.82 -3.44 -1.96
CA GLY A 84 -12.02 -2.52 -3.09
C GLY A 84 -10.80 -1.63 -3.32
N GLU A 85 -10.32 -1.01 -2.26
CA GLU A 85 -9.13 -0.16 -2.28
C GLU A 85 -7.86 -0.95 -2.66
N ALA A 86 -7.68 -2.14 -2.10
CA ALA A 86 -6.57 -3.01 -2.46
C ALA A 86 -6.59 -3.41 -3.95
N ARG A 87 -7.78 -3.65 -4.53
CA ARG A 87 -7.90 -3.94 -5.96
C ARG A 87 -7.51 -2.75 -6.85
N ALA A 88 -7.89 -1.54 -6.45
CA ALA A 88 -7.53 -0.32 -7.16
C ALA A 88 -6.00 -0.09 -7.11
N ASN A 89 -5.40 -0.27 -5.94
CA ASN A 89 -3.97 -0.02 -5.70
C ASN A 89 -3.05 -1.16 -6.20
N ALA A 90 -3.59 -2.34 -6.50
CA ALA A 90 -2.81 -3.44 -7.09
C ALA A 90 -2.54 -3.26 -8.59
N ARG A 91 -3.13 -2.24 -9.25
CA ARG A 91 -2.94 -2.00 -10.69
C ARG A 91 -1.65 -1.20 -10.92
N PRO A 92 -0.77 -1.65 -11.84
CA PRO A 92 0.41 -0.88 -12.22
C PRO A 92 -0.02 0.36 -13.02
N LEU A 93 -0.04 1.52 -12.38
CA LEU A 93 -0.36 2.80 -13.02
C LEU A 93 0.94 3.51 -13.44
N ALA A 94 0.93 4.18 -14.57
CA ALA A 94 2.07 4.97 -15.05
C ALA A 94 2.55 5.97 -13.99
N ARG A 95 1.61 6.59 -13.25
CA ARG A 95 1.92 7.52 -12.15
C ARG A 95 2.69 6.84 -11.01
N TYR A 96 2.36 5.59 -10.68
CA TYR A 96 3.09 4.82 -9.66
C TYR A 96 4.56 4.66 -10.05
N PHE A 97 4.84 4.21 -11.26
CA PHE A 97 6.21 4.03 -11.75
C PHE A 97 6.97 5.35 -11.92
N ALA A 98 6.29 6.42 -12.32
CA ALA A 98 6.90 7.74 -12.39
C ALA A 98 7.36 8.23 -11.00
N LEU A 99 6.52 8.09 -9.97
CA LEU A 99 6.88 8.43 -8.59
C LEU A 99 8.00 7.54 -8.04
N MET A 100 7.98 6.22 -8.34
CA MET A 100 9.07 5.32 -7.97
C MET A 100 10.39 5.69 -8.66
N ALA A 101 10.36 6.12 -9.92
CA ALA A 101 11.56 6.59 -10.63
C ALA A 101 12.11 7.87 -9.99
N VAL A 102 11.25 8.84 -9.67
CA VAL A 102 11.66 10.07 -8.95
C VAL A 102 12.24 9.74 -7.59
N ALA A 103 11.59 8.87 -6.81
CA ALA A 103 12.12 8.40 -5.54
C ALA A 103 13.48 7.70 -5.71
N GLY A 104 13.65 6.93 -6.79
CA GLY A 104 14.92 6.28 -7.15
C GLY A 104 16.06 7.27 -7.39
N VAL A 105 15.81 8.36 -8.12
CA VAL A 105 16.81 9.42 -8.35
C VAL A 105 17.21 10.08 -7.04
N VAL A 106 16.24 10.48 -6.22
CA VAL A 106 16.50 11.18 -4.95
C VAL A 106 17.22 10.25 -3.97
N ALA A 107 16.79 8.98 -3.88
CA ALA A 107 17.44 7.99 -3.01
C ALA A 107 18.87 7.66 -3.46
N ALA A 108 19.10 7.53 -4.76
CA ALA A 108 20.44 7.32 -5.32
C ALA A 108 21.39 8.47 -4.96
N LEU A 109 20.95 9.71 -5.13
CA LEU A 109 21.74 10.88 -4.69
C LEU A 109 21.97 10.86 -3.18
N GLY A 110 20.99 10.43 -2.38
CA GLY A 110 21.14 10.26 -0.94
C GLY A 110 22.22 9.24 -0.57
N VAL A 111 22.26 8.10 -1.28
CA VAL A 111 23.28 7.06 -1.10
C VAL A 111 24.67 7.55 -1.53
N ILE A 112 24.76 8.20 -2.70
CA ILE A 112 26.02 8.68 -3.27
C ILE A 112 26.65 9.77 -2.40
N THR A 113 25.82 10.69 -1.87
CA THR A 113 26.30 11.80 -1.02
C THR A 113 26.35 11.47 0.45
N GLY A 114 25.96 10.27 0.87
CA GLY A 114 25.87 9.89 2.28
C GLY A 114 24.86 10.74 3.07
N ASN A 115 23.84 11.29 2.40
CA ASN A 115 22.90 12.24 3.00
C ASN A 115 21.55 11.58 3.35
N PRO A 116 21.26 11.32 4.65
CA PRO A 116 20.02 10.69 5.07
C PRO A 116 18.78 11.55 4.82
N ILE A 117 18.91 12.87 4.71
CA ILE A 117 17.76 13.76 4.45
C ILE A 117 17.18 13.50 3.06
N LEU A 118 18.04 13.30 2.06
CA LEU A 118 17.61 12.94 0.70
C LEU A 118 16.90 11.58 0.69
N ILE A 119 17.40 10.63 1.46
CA ILE A 119 16.77 9.30 1.58
C ILE A 119 15.36 9.43 2.17
N VAL A 120 15.19 10.22 3.24
CA VAL A 120 13.87 10.50 3.82
C VAL A 120 12.95 11.21 2.82
N GLY A 121 13.49 12.15 2.03
CA GLY A 121 12.75 12.79 0.94
C GLY A 121 12.25 11.80 -0.12
N ALA A 122 13.09 10.85 -0.52
CA ALA A 122 12.72 9.78 -1.43
C ALA A 122 11.60 8.90 -0.88
N MET A 123 11.68 8.54 0.41
CA MET A 123 10.64 7.76 1.10
C MET A 123 9.29 8.49 1.14
N ALA A 124 9.30 9.82 1.30
CA ALA A 124 8.07 10.62 1.32
C ALA A 124 7.35 10.68 -0.04
N VAL A 125 8.09 10.52 -1.14
CA VAL A 125 7.55 10.53 -2.51
C VAL A 125 7.09 9.14 -2.96
N SER A 126 7.66 8.09 -2.39
CA SER A 126 7.45 6.71 -2.81
C SER A 126 6.05 6.18 -2.45
N PRO A 127 5.27 5.64 -3.40
CA PRO A 127 3.95 5.07 -3.15
C PRO A 127 3.95 3.56 -2.89
N ASP A 128 5.04 2.99 -2.37
CA ASP A 128 5.22 1.54 -2.18
C ASP A 128 4.31 0.92 -1.11
N LEU A 129 3.78 1.73 -0.18
CA LEU A 129 2.77 1.33 0.80
C LEU A 129 1.55 0.68 0.16
N LEU A 130 1.01 1.28 -0.91
CA LEU A 130 -0.26 0.87 -1.49
C LEU A 130 -0.24 -0.56 -2.06
N PRO A 131 0.73 -0.96 -2.90
CA PRO A 131 0.82 -2.34 -3.37
C PRO A 131 1.19 -3.31 -2.23
N LEU A 132 1.98 -2.90 -1.24
CA LEU A 132 2.32 -3.73 -0.08
C LEU A 132 1.06 -4.10 0.72
N CYS A 133 0.22 -3.13 1.07
CA CYS A 133 -1.06 -3.37 1.76
C CYS A 133 -1.98 -4.25 0.91
N SER A 134 -1.99 -4.04 -0.41
CA SER A 134 -2.78 -4.86 -1.34
C SER A 134 -2.32 -6.33 -1.37
N VAL A 135 -1.02 -6.61 -1.17
CA VAL A 135 -0.51 -7.97 -0.98
C VAL A 135 -1.09 -8.59 0.29
N CYS A 136 -1.05 -7.88 1.43
CA CYS A 136 -1.58 -8.35 2.71
C CYS A 136 -3.08 -8.66 2.62
N VAL A 137 -3.87 -7.75 2.03
CA VAL A 137 -5.31 -7.93 1.81
C VAL A 137 -5.59 -9.13 0.91
N GLY A 138 -4.81 -9.30 -0.15
CA GLY A 138 -4.92 -10.43 -1.07
C GLY A 138 -4.63 -11.78 -0.40
N LEU A 139 -3.61 -11.84 0.47
CA LEU A 139 -3.26 -13.02 1.24
C LEU A 139 -4.36 -13.40 2.24
N VAL A 140 -4.79 -12.46 3.07
CA VAL A 140 -5.83 -12.69 4.09
C VAL A 140 -7.18 -13.00 3.46
N GLY A 141 -7.48 -12.37 2.33
CA GLY A 141 -8.68 -12.61 1.52
C GLY A 141 -8.63 -13.86 0.65
N ARG A 142 -7.50 -14.61 0.66
CA ARG A 142 -7.27 -15.78 -0.21
C ARG A 142 -7.49 -15.49 -1.71
N ARG A 143 -7.19 -14.26 -2.14
CA ARG A 143 -7.36 -13.76 -3.51
C ARG A 143 -6.03 -13.82 -4.27
N GLN A 144 -5.62 -15.00 -4.71
CA GLN A 144 -4.30 -15.23 -5.36
C GLN A 144 -4.00 -14.29 -6.53
N ARG A 145 -5.00 -13.94 -7.36
CA ARG A 145 -4.81 -13.01 -8.49
C ARG A 145 -4.46 -11.60 -8.01
N LEU A 146 -5.11 -11.14 -6.92
CA LEU A 146 -4.83 -9.85 -6.30
C LEU A 146 -3.40 -9.85 -5.71
N THR A 147 -3.09 -10.85 -4.88
CA THR A 147 -1.75 -11.00 -4.27
C THR A 147 -0.64 -10.98 -5.31
N ARG A 148 -0.76 -11.78 -6.37
CA ARG A 148 0.27 -11.86 -7.42
C ARG A 148 0.43 -10.54 -8.18
N ARG A 149 -0.66 -9.85 -8.50
CA ARG A 149 -0.60 -8.54 -9.17
C ARG A 149 0.03 -7.48 -8.27
N ALA A 150 -0.41 -7.37 -7.02
CA ALA A 150 0.12 -6.42 -6.07
C ALA A 150 1.61 -6.66 -5.78
N LEU A 151 2.00 -7.93 -5.57
CA LEU A 151 3.40 -8.31 -5.37
C LEU A 151 4.25 -7.99 -6.61
N ALA A 152 3.77 -8.28 -7.81
CA ALA A 152 4.47 -7.94 -9.04
C ALA A 152 4.63 -6.42 -9.19
N THR A 153 3.61 -5.62 -8.87
CA THR A 153 3.68 -4.15 -8.90
C THR A 153 4.69 -3.63 -7.87
N LEU A 154 4.68 -4.16 -6.64
CA LEU A 154 5.64 -3.79 -5.59
C LEU A 154 7.08 -4.11 -6.03
N LEU A 155 7.34 -5.36 -6.44
CA LEU A 155 8.67 -5.78 -6.88
C LEU A 155 9.15 -5.00 -8.10
N ALA A 156 8.28 -4.75 -9.08
CA ALA A 156 8.62 -3.94 -10.24
C ALA A 156 8.96 -2.49 -9.85
N GLY A 157 8.26 -1.91 -8.88
CA GLY A 157 8.58 -0.58 -8.36
C GLY A 157 9.93 -0.54 -7.65
N LEU A 158 10.20 -1.49 -6.75
CA LEU A 158 11.47 -1.57 -6.02
C LEU A 158 12.65 -1.85 -6.96
N THR A 159 12.49 -2.74 -7.95
CA THR A 159 13.52 -2.96 -8.98
C THR A 159 13.74 -1.73 -9.84
N LEU A 160 12.69 -0.95 -10.12
CA LEU A 160 12.84 0.33 -10.84
C LEU A 160 13.68 1.34 -10.04
N VAL A 161 13.44 1.47 -8.73
CA VAL A 161 14.26 2.32 -7.84
C VAL A 161 15.72 1.88 -7.92
N GLY A 162 16.00 0.59 -7.77
CA GLY A 162 17.35 0.05 -7.88
C GLY A 162 17.98 0.25 -9.26
N ALA A 163 17.22 0.03 -10.35
CA ALA A 163 17.70 0.25 -11.70
C ALA A 163 18.06 1.72 -11.98
N VAL A 164 17.22 2.64 -11.52
CA VAL A 164 17.49 4.09 -11.62
C VAL A 164 18.74 4.46 -10.85
N ALA A 165 18.89 3.93 -9.62
CA ALA A 165 20.08 4.16 -8.81
C ALA A 165 21.35 3.58 -9.48
N ALA A 166 21.27 2.39 -10.06
CA ALA A 166 22.39 1.77 -10.76
C ALA A 166 22.83 2.58 -12.00
N VAL A 167 21.86 2.97 -12.83
CA VAL A 167 22.13 3.78 -14.02
C VAL A 167 22.73 5.14 -13.64
N LEU A 168 22.18 5.80 -12.61
CA LEU A 168 22.68 7.10 -12.17
C LEU A 168 24.10 6.99 -11.61
N THR A 169 24.37 5.99 -10.75
CA THR A 169 25.72 5.78 -10.20
C THR A 169 26.73 5.46 -11.30
N ALA A 170 26.41 4.55 -12.21
CA ALA A 170 27.29 4.19 -13.33
C ALA A 170 27.52 5.37 -14.29
N ALA A 171 26.50 6.19 -14.53
CA ALA A 171 26.65 7.39 -15.39
C ALA A 171 27.55 8.46 -14.74
N LEU A 172 27.42 8.66 -13.42
CA LEU A 172 28.28 9.61 -12.68
C LEU A 172 29.73 9.11 -12.61
N ASP A 173 29.93 7.81 -12.44
CA ASP A 173 31.24 7.19 -12.49
C ASP A 173 31.90 7.35 -13.87
N ALA A 174 31.19 6.98 -14.93
CA ALA A 174 31.66 7.09 -16.31
C ALA A 174 32.00 8.53 -16.74
N THR A 175 31.32 9.53 -16.17
CA THR A 175 31.59 10.96 -16.45
C THR A 175 32.65 11.56 -15.54
N GLY A 176 33.19 10.83 -14.56
CA GLY A 176 34.16 11.31 -13.59
C GLY A 176 33.59 12.37 -12.62
N ILE A 177 32.26 12.48 -12.53
CA ILE A 177 31.57 13.40 -11.60
C ILE A 177 31.35 12.75 -10.23
N LEU A 178 31.47 11.41 -10.15
CA LEU A 178 31.35 10.70 -8.89
C LEU A 178 32.39 11.25 -7.89
N PRO A 179 32.02 11.59 -6.64
CA PRO A 179 32.98 12.10 -5.66
C PRO A 179 34.18 11.14 -5.51
N HIS A 180 35.40 11.67 -5.52
CA HIS A 180 36.62 10.87 -5.35
C HIS A 180 36.66 10.11 -4.01
N ASP A 181 35.95 10.61 -2.99
CA ASP A 181 35.79 10.01 -1.67
C ASP A 181 34.53 9.12 -1.59
N PHE A 182 33.92 8.77 -2.73
CA PHE A 182 32.76 7.92 -2.72
C PHE A 182 33.09 6.55 -2.15
N VAL A 183 32.53 6.28 -0.98
CA VAL A 183 32.56 4.96 -0.33
C VAL A 183 31.14 4.54 -0.10
N LEU A 184 30.75 3.43 -0.68
CA LEU A 184 29.43 2.87 -0.46
C LEU A 184 29.23 2.56 1.01
N GLY A 185 28.13 3.11 1.60
CA GLY A 185 27.86 2.98 3.04
C GLY A 185 28.41 4.08 3.91
N ALA A 186 28.99 5.14 3.34
CA ALA A 186 29.37 6.35 4.09
C ALA A 186 28.16 6.97 4.80
N GLY A 187 28.39 7.76 5.84
CA GLY A 187 27.32 8.43 6.59
C GLY A 187 26.41 7.50 7.39
N GLY A 188 26.87 6.28 7.72
CA GLY A 188 26.07 5.29 8.47
C GLY A 188 25.14 4.44 7.60
N LEU A 189 25.17 4.59 6.28
CA LEU A 189 24.32 3.86 5.36
C LEU A 189 24.76 2.41 5.13
N GLY A 190 25.90 1.99 5.65
CA GLY A 190 26.39 0.59 5.60
C GLY A 190 25.42 -0.41 6.26
N THR A 191 24.61 0.05 7.21
CA THR A 191 23.55 -0.77 7.82
C THR A 191 22.47 -1.20 6.83
N LEU A 192 22.33 -0.52 5.68
CA LEU A 192 21.40 -0.90 4.62
C LEU A 192 21.82 -2.18 3.87
N ALA A 193 23.04 -2.62 4.06
CA ALA A 193 23.56 -3.90 3.51
C ALA A 193 23.66 -5.00 4.57
N THR A 194 23.28 -4.73 5.83
CA THR A 194 23.33 -5.68 6.95
C THR A 194 21.99 -5.80 7.64
N THR A 195 21.61 -7.02 8.01
CA THR A 195 20.38 -7.27 8.78
C THR A 195 20.74 -7.41 10.24
N ASP A 196 20.20 -6.53 11.08
CA ASP A 196 20.33 -6.61 12.54
C ASP A 196 18.94 -6.68 13.21
N TYR A 197 18.91 -6.79 14.54
CA TYR A 197 17.65 -6.86 15.30
C TYR A 197 16.79 -5.60 15.16
N SER A 198 17.41 -4.43 14.98
CA SER A 198 16.68 -3.16 14.83
C SER A 198 15.94 -3.12 13.50
N THR A 199 16.57 -3.57 12.43
CA THR A 199 15.95 -3.70 11.10
C THR A 199 14.71 -4.60 11.14
N VAL A 200 14.82 -5.75 11.82
CA VAL A 200 13.69 -6.68 11.99
C VAL A 200 12.55 -6.05 12.79
N LEU A 201 12.86 -5.40 13.92
CA LEU A 201 11.83 -4.75 14.74
C LEU A 201 11.14 -3.61 14.01
N ILE A 202 11.91 -2.76 13.32
CA ILE A 202 11.35 -1.65 12.53
C ILE A 202 10.42 -2.19 11.44
N ALA A 203 10.83 -3.23 10.71
CA ALA A 203 9.99 -3.82 9.67
C ALA A 203 8.69 -4.42 10.23
N LEU A 204 8.73 -5.08 11.39
CA LEU A 204 7.54 -5.62 12.04
C LEU A 204 6.57 -4.51 12.48
N VAL A 205 7.07 -3.48 13.16
CA VAL A 205 6.25 -2.34 13.61
C VAL A 205 5.69 -1.56 12.41
N ALA A 206 6.50 -1.35 11.38
CA ALA A 206 6.08 -0.68 10.17
C ALA A 206 4.96 -1.42 9.44
N GLY A 207 4.98 -2.77 9.40
CA GLY A 207 3.91 -3.56 8.81
C GLY A 207 2.60 -3.48 9.58
N VAL A 208 2.65 -3.40 10.93
CA VAL A 208 1.46 -3.13 11.75
C VAL A 208 0.91 -1.74 11.45
N ALA A 209 1.76 -0.72 11.48
CA ALA A 209 1.38 0.66 11.19
C ALA A 209 0.82 0.81 9.78
N ALA A 210 1.36 0.08 8.80
CA ALA A 210 0.88 0.02 7.43
C ALA A 210 -0.60 -0.32 7.33
N MET A 211 -0.99 -1.41 7.98
CA MET A 211 -2.37 -1.88 7.89
C MET A 211 -3.34 -0.99 8.64
N LEU A 212 -2.94 -0.48 9.82
CA LEU A 212 -3.74 0.49 10.57
C LEU A 212 -3.99 1.76 9.75
N SER A 213 -2.95 2.26 9.08
CA SER A 213 -3.04 3.45 8.24
C SER A 213 -3.86 3.24 6.97
N PHE A 214 -3.71 2.08 6.34
CA PHE A 214 -4.45 1.73 5.14
C PHE A 214 -5.95 1.68 5.39
N GLU A 215 -6.35 1.17 6.54
CA GLU A 215 -7.75 1.07 6.95
C GLU A 215 -8.35 2.44 7.31
N THR A 216 -7.59 3.26 8.06
CA THR A 216 -8.08 4.57 8.52
C THR A 216 -7.90 5.68 7.47
N ARG A 217 -7.36 5.36 6.30
CA ARG A 217 -6.95 6.35 5.28
C ARG A 217 -6.05 7.46 5.83
N ALA A 218 -5.46 7.23 6.99
CA ALA A 218 -4.48 8.11 7.61
C ALA A 218 -3.21 8.11 6.78
N SER A 219 -3.06 9.16 5.99
CA SER A 219 -2.20 9.27 4.82
C SER A 219 -0.66 9.24 5.07
N ALA A 220 0.03 9.74 4.14
CA ALA A 220 1.44 10.06 3.87
C ALA A 220 2.48 9.80 4.99
N ALA A 221 2.23 10.16 6.26
CA ALA A 221 3.23 10.02 7.34
C ALA A 221 3.58 8.55 7.65
N VAL A 222 2.60 7.64 7.51
CA VAL A 222 2.83 6.20 7.74
C VAL A 222 3.46 5.54 6.52
N GLY A 223 3.16 6.04 5.31
CA GLY A 223 3.87 5.63 4.09
C GLY A 223 5.38 5.83 4.22
N VAL A 224 5.80 6.97 4.78
CA VAL A 224 7.22 7.24 5.08
C VAL A 224 7.82 6.17 6.01
N ALA A 225 7.11 5.77 7.07
CA ALA A 225 7.63 4.77 8.03
C ALA A 225 7.88 3.39 7.39
N ILE A 226 7.12 3.02 6.35
CA ILE A 226 7.27 1.75 5.63
C ILE A 226 8.41 1.82 4.64
N SER A 227 8.47 2.92 3.90
CA SER A 227 9.55 3.17 2.93
C SER A 227 10.92 3.29 3.59
N VAL A 228 11.00 3.47 4.93
CA VAL A 228 12.26 3.44 5.71
C VAL A 228 13.05 2.16 5.47
N THR A 229 12.38 1.04 5.25
CA THR A 229 13.03 -0.27 5.14
C THR A 229 13.20 -0.74 3.70
N THR A 230 12.45 -0.20 2.74
CA THR A 230 12.39 -0.69 1.36
C THR A 230 13.15 0.18 0.38
N ILE A 231 12.90 1.48 0.36
CA ILE A 231 13.49 2.42 -0.61
C ILE A 231 15.00 2.57 -0.43
N PRO A 232 15.55 2.78 0.79
CA PRO A 232 16.99 2.90 0.99
C PRO A 232 17.74 1.63 0.57
N ALA A 233 17.23 0.45 0.97
CA ALA A 233 17.86 -0.83 0.61
C ALA A 233 17.83 -1.07 -0.90
N SER A 234 16.73 -0.70 -1.58
CA SER A 234 16.61 -0.81 -3.03
C SER A 234 17.58 0.14 -3.76
N ALA A 235 17.69 1.39 -3.31
CA ALA A 235 18.61 2.36 -3.89
C ALA A 235 20.08 1.99 -3.62
N TYR A 236 20.39 1.51 -2.41
CA TYR A 236 21.71 1.03 -2.06
C TYR A 236 22.12 -0.17 -2.91
N TRP A 237 21.21 -1.15 -3.08
CA TRP A 237 21.42 -2.26 -4.01
C TRP A 237 21.78 -1.76 -5.42
N GLY A 238 21.01 -0.83 -5.95
CA GLY A 238 21.23 -0.23 -7.26
C GLY A 238 22.58 0.49 -7.34
N ALA A 239 22.91 1.33 -6.35
CA ALA A 239 24.17 2.07 -6.31
C ALA A 239 25.39 1.11 -6.25
N ALA A 240 25.27 0.04 -5.46
CA ALA A 240 26.28 -1.02 -5.38
C ALA A 240 26.50 -1.72 -6.74
N VAL A 241 25.42 -2.04 -7.45
CA VAL A 241 25.49 -2.61 -8.80
C VAL A 241 26.14 -1.61 -9.76
N GLY A 242 25.77 -0.35 -9.72
CA GLY A 242 26.30 0.71 -10.57
C GLY A 242 27.79 1.01 -10.31
N ALA A 243 28.25 0.84 -9.08
CA ALA A 243 29.66 0.97 -8.68
C ALA A 243 30.48 -0.33 -8.86
N GLY A 244 29.86 -1.44 -9.28
CA GLY A 244 30.54 -2.73 -9.43
C GLY A 244 30.83 -3.48 -8.12
N GLU A 245 30.21 -3.09 -7.00
CA GLU A 245 30.43 -3.68 -5.68
C GLU A 245 29.48 -4.87 -5.41
N ALA A 246 29.85 -6.07 -5.84
CA ALA A 246 29.01 -7.27 -5.72
C ALA A 246 28.65 -7.64 -4.27
N GLY A 247 29.55 -7.42 -3.30
CA GLY A 247 29.32 -7.72 -1.89
C GLY A 247 28.23 -6.84 -1.28
N GLY A 248 28.31 -5.54 -1.51
CA GLY A 248 27.30 -4.57 -1.07
C GLY A 248 25.94 -4.80 -1.71
N ALA A 249 25.93 -5.12 -3.02
CA ALA A 249 24.71 -5.43 -3.75
C ALA A 249 23.97 -6.67 -3.18
N GLY A 250 24.70 -7.76 -2.90
CA GLY A 250 24.13 -8.98 -2.35
C GLY A 250 23.51 -8.76 -0.96
N GLY A 251 24.24 -8.04 -0.08
CA GLY A 251 23.77 -7.69 1.27
C GLY A 251 22.50 -6.86 1.24
N ALA A 252 22.45 -5.79 0.46
CA ALA A 252 21.30 -4.92 0.35
C ALA A 252 20.06 -5.65 -0.22
N LEU A 253 20.25 -6.52 -1.19
CA LEU A 253 19.16 -7.32 -1.75
C LEU A 253 18.57 -8.28 -0.70
N LEU A 254 19.42 -8.89 0.13
CA LEU A 254 18.97 -9.73 1.24
C LEU A 254 18.15 -8.92 2.24
N VAL A 255 18.67 -7.75 2.67
CA VAL A 255 17.97 -6.84 3.59
C VAL A 255 16.61 -6.45 3.02
N LEU A 256 16.55 -6.08 1.74
CA LEU A 256 15.29 -5.74 1.06
C LEU A 256 14.30 -6.91 1.08
N ALA A 257 14.75 -8.11 0.76
CA ALA A 257 13.91 -9.31 0.75
C ALA A 257 13.36 -9.63 2.14
N VAL A 258 14.21 -9.59 3.18
CA VAL A 258 13.82 -9.81 4.58
C VAL A 258 12.80 -8.76 5.02
N ASN A 259 13.04 -7.48 4.74
CA ASN A 259 12.14 -6.39 5.10
C ASN A 259 10.77 -6.53 4.45
N VAL A 260 10.71 -6.79 3.14
CA VAL A 260 9.44 -7.01 2.43
C VAL A 260 8.69 -8.21 3.01
N CYS A 261 9.37 -9.31 3.30
CA CYS A 261 8.74 -10.48 3.94
C CYS A 261 8.17 -10.15 5.33
N LEU A 262 8.94 -9.46 6.18
CA LEU A 262 8.51 -9.08 7.53
C LEU A 262 7.33 -8.11 7.51
N LEU A 263 7.35 -7.12 6.63
CA LEU A 263 6.24 -6.19 6.41
C LEU A 263 4.95 -6.93 6.00
N ILE A 264 5.05 -7.87 5.06
CA ILE A 264 3.91 -8.66 4.61
C ILE A 264 3.38 -9.57 5.73
N VAL A 265 4.26 -10.20 6.50
CA VAL A 265 3.87 -11.08 7.60
C VAL A 265 3.18 -10.30 8.71
N SER A 266 3.80 -9.22 9.20
CA SER A 266 3.24 -8.40 10.29
C SER A 266 1.96 -7.69 9.86
N GLY A 267 1.92 -7.12 8.64
CA GLY A 267 0.72 -6.49 8.10
C GLY A 267 -0.44 -7.49 7.91
N SER A 268 -0.15 -8.68 7.38
CA SER A 268 -1.17 -9.74 7.25
C SER A 268 -1.68 -10.22 8.61
N ALA A 269 -0.81 -10.35 9.62
CA ALA A 269 -1.20 -10.72 10.97
C ALA A 269 -2.13 -9.67 11.59
N THR A 270 -1.78 -8.38 11.45
CA THR A 270 -2.61 -7.26 11.92
C THR A 270 -4.00 -7.32 11.30
N LEU A 271 -4.09 -7.47 9.98
CA LEU A 271 -5.36 -7.54 9.27
C LEU A 271 -6.21 -8.75 9.68
N VAL A 272 -5.58 -9.90 9.98
CA VAL A 272 -6.30 -11.07 10.51
C VAL A 272 -6.89 -10.77 11.89
N VAL A 273 -6.14 -10.09 12.76
CA VAL A 273 -6.62 -9.70 14.11
C VAL A 273 -7.80 -8.74 13.99
N GLN A 274 -7.67 -7.68 13.21
CA GLN A 274 -8.74 -6.70 12.97
C GLN A 274 -10.02 -7.37 12.43
N ARG A 275 -9.87 -8.23 11.43
CA ARG A 275 -11.01 -8.96 10.86
C ARG A 275 -11.68 -9.92 11.86
N ARG A 276 -10.93 -10.49 12.81
CA ARG A 276 -11.50 -11.32 13.87
C ARG A 276 -12.23 -10.49 14.92
N LEU A 277 -11.70 -9.31 15.26
CA LEU A 277 -12.34 -8.40 16.21
C LEU A 277 -13.64 -7.82 15.64
N ALA A 278 -13.66 -7.45 14.37
CA ALA A 278 -14.85 -6.93 13.71
C ALA A 278 -16.00 -7.94 13.53
N ARG A 279 -15.71 -9.26 13.69
CA ARG A 279 -16.73 -10.32 13.62
C ARG A 279 -17.35 -10.70 14.95
N ARG A 280 -16.84 -10.14 16.06
CA ARG A 280 -17.39 -10.32 17.40
C ARG A 280 -18.37 -9.21 17.77
#